data_0f4cc5d4379b1eb4aa8a7da15269676a
#
_entry.id   0f4cc5d4379b1eb4aa8a7da15269676a
#
_cell.length_a   1.000
_cell.length_b   1.000
_cell.length_c   1.000
_cell.angle_alpha   90.00
_cell.angle_beta   90.00
_cell.angle_gamma   90.00
#
_symmetry.space_group_name_H-M   'P 1'
#
loop_
_entity.id
_entity.type
_entity.pdbx_description
1 polymer ?
#
loop_
_entity_poly.entity_id
_entity_poly.type
_entity_poly.pdbx_seq_one_letter_code
_entity_poly.pdbx_strand_id
1 'polypeptide(L)'
;MNGEQRREKIIDILNSSSKPVSGVALASMLNVSRQVIVQDIALIRASDNEISSTNRGYVIRKKNEHTRIFKVVHTEADVEAELNSIVDMGGWVKDVFVYHKVYGVIKADLNLHSRRDIKDYMAEIGNGKSNLLMNVTSGYHYHTVIAPDEDTLDIIQEKLSLIHISEPTRPRLI
;
A
#
# COMPACT_ATOMS: atom_id res chain seq x y z
N MET A 1 13.78 24.53 8.59
CA MET A 1 12.99 23.49 7.92
C MET A 1 13.47 23.39 6.48
N ASN A 2 13.92 22.21 6.03
CA ASN A 2 14.33 21.99 4.65
C ASN A 2 13.10 21.74 3.74
N GLY A 3 13.32 21.62 2.40
CA GLY A 3 12.21 21.45 1.45
C GLY A 3 11.43 20.15 1.62
N GLU A 4 12.09 19.06 1.98
CA GLU A 4 11.47 17.75 2.21
C GLU A 4 10.53 17.77 3.42
N GLN A 5 11.03 18.23 4.56
CA GLN A 5 10.24 18.41 5.78
C GLN A 5 9.05 19.37 5.57
N ARG A 6 9.21 20.37 4.70
CA ARG A 6 8.12 21.29 4.39
C ARG A 6 7.04 20.62 3.56
N ARG A 7 7.41 19.79 2.58
CA ARG A 7 6.44 19.03 1.77
C ARG A 7 5.68 18.00 2.60
N GLU A 8 6.33 17.31 3.52
CA GLU A 8 5.65 16.44 4.48
C GLU A 8 4.61 17.20 5.30
N LYS A 9 4.98 18.37 5.86
CA LYS A 9 4.03 19.22 6.60
C LYS A 9 2.87 19.73 5.74
N ILE A 10 3.09 20.03 4.45
CA ILE A 10 2.00 20.39 3.55
C ILE A 10 1.01 19.23 3.42
N ILE A 11 1.50 18.00 3.24
CA ILE A 11 0.68 16.79 3.16
C ILE A 11 -0.13 16.60 4.46
N ASP A 12 0.49 16.76 5.62
CA ASP A 12 -0.16 16.61 6.93
C ASP A 12 -1.27 17.66 7.14
N ILE A 13 -1.00 18.92 6.77
CA ILE A 13 -1.99 20.01 6.86
C ILE A 13 -3.19 19.71 5.94
N LEU A 14 -2.94 19.28 4.71
CA LEU A 14 -4.00 18.98 3.76
C LEU A 14 -4.81 17.74 4.17
N ASN A 15 -4.15 16.71 4.71
CA ASN A 15 -4.81 15.49 5.21
C ASN A 15 -5.70 15.74 6.45
N SER A 16 -5.28 16.63 7.32
CA SER A 16 -6.03 16.98 8.54
C SER A 16 -7.14 18.01 8.29
N SER A 17 -7.15 18.68 7.13
CA SER A 17 -8.13 19.70 6.80
C SER A 17 -9.35 19.10 6.09
N SER A 18 -10.55 19.42 6.61
CA SER A 18 -11.82 19.06 5.96
C SER A 18 -12.23 20.06 4.84
N LYS A 19 -11.47 21.15 4.67
CA LYS A 19 -11.75 22.22 3.70
C LYS A 19 -10.50 22.50 2.87
N PRO A 20 -10.66 23.06 1.64
CA PRO A 20 -9.51 23.51 0.86
C PRO A 20 -8.64 24.51 1.62
N VAL A 21 -7.32 24.34 1.60
CA VAL A 21 -6.36 25.23 2.23
C VAL A 21 -5.72 26.11 1.17
N SER A 22 -5.81 27.43 1.32
CA SER A 22 -5.27 28.35 0.33
C SER A 22 -3.73 28.35 0.32
N GLY A 23 -3.13 28.60 -0.85
CA GLY A 23 -1.67 28.72 -0.94
C GLY A 23 -1.09 29.85 -0.07
N VAL A 24 -1.87 30.89 0.20
CA VAL A 24 -1.48 31.96 1.13
C VAL A 24 -1.48 31.48 2.57
N ALA A 25 -2.49 30.69 2.96
CA ALA A 25 -2.56 30.10 4.30
C ALA A 25 -1.39 29.14 4.54
N LEU A 26 -1.10 28.24 3.58
CA LEU A 26 0.07 27.35 3.66
C LEU A 26 1.39 28.12 3.77
N ALA A 27 1.54 29.19 2.97
CA ALA A 27 2.73 30.05 3.01
C ALA A 27 2.93 30.70 4.38
N SER A 28 1.84 31.20 4.97
CA SER A 28 1.86 31.79 6.32
C SER A 28 2.19 30.77 7.39
N MET A 29 1.53 29.59 7.38
CA MET A 29 1.76 28.52 8.37
C MET A 29 3.19 27.99 8.35
N LEU A 30 3.81 27.96 7.16
CA LEU A 30 5.15 27.36 6.96
C LEU A 30 6.26 28.41 6.86
N ASN A 31 5.91 29.69 7.01
CA ASN A 31 6.81 30.85 6.95
C ASN A 31 7.68 30.88 5.67
N VAL A 32 7.03 30.75 4.52
CA VAL A 32 7.64 30.80 3.19
C VAL A 32 6.78 31.64 2.23
N SER A 33 7.32 31.97 1.04
CA SER A 33 6.53 32.65 0.03
C SER A 33 5.49 31.72 -0.63
N ARG A 34 4.41 32.30 -1.16
CA ARG A 34 3.40 31.54 -1.93
C ARG A 34 4.03 30.81 -3.13
N GLN A 35 5.06 31.39 -3.73
CA GLN A 35 5.75 30.77 -4.88
C GLN A 35 6.45 29.48 -4.48
N VAL A 36 7.04 29.41 -3.29
CA VAL A 36 7.64 28.19 -2.74
C VAL A 36 6.56 27.12 -2.53
N ILE A 37 5.38 27.50 -2.02
CA ILE A 37 4.26 26.54 -1.89
C ILE A 37 3.83 25.98 -3.25
N VAL A 38 3.75 26.81 -4.29
CA VAL A 38 3.39 26.35 -5.65
C VAL A 38 4.41 25.32 -6.17
N GLN A 39 5.72 25.56 -5.94
CA GLN A 39 6.77 24.63 -6.31
C GLN A 39 6.70 23.33 -5.50
N ASP A 40 6.50 23.42 -4.19
CA ASP A 40 6.34 22.24 -3.33
C ASP A 40 5.13 21.39 -3.72
N ILE A 41 3.98 22.02 -4.01
CA ILE A 41 2.77 21.32 -4.49
C ILE A 41 3.04 20.59 -5.81
N ALA A 42 3.80 21.19 -6.73
CA ALA A 42 4.18 20.54 -7.98
C ALA A 42 5.06 19.31 -7.74
N LEU A 43 6.02 19.39 -6.81
CA LEU A 43 6.88 18.26 -6.43
C LEU A 43 6.09 17.14 -5.70
N ILE A 44 5.17 17.53 -4.80
CA ILE A 44 4.30 16.57 -4.10
C ILE A 44 3.41 15.82 -5.10
N ARG A 45 2.87 16.50 -6.11
CA ARG A 45 2.10 15.84 -7.19
C ARG A 45 2.95 14.86 -8.00
N ALA A 46 4.20 15.21 -8.27
CA ALA A 46 5.14 14.33 -8.97
C ALA A 46 5.50 13.07 -8.17
N SER A 47 5.27 13.08 -6.84
CA SER A 47 5.47 11.93 -5.93
C SER A 47 4.18 11.15 -5.64
N ASP A 48 3.27 11.09 -6.60
CA ASP A 48 2.03 10.29 -6.58
C ASP A 48 0.99 10.69 -5.51
N ASN A 49 1.05 11.95 -5.04
CA ASN A 49 0.01 12.51 -4.18
C ASN A 49 -1.05 13.25 -5.01
N GLU A 50 -2.31 12.85 -4.89
CA GLU A 50 -3.41 13.48 -5.60
C GLU A 50 -3.83 14.82 -4.95
N ILE A 51 -3.08 15.90 -5.19
CA ILE A 51 -3.48 17.24 -4.78
C ILE A 51 -4.22 17.94 -5.92
N SER A 52 -5.49 18.26 -5.69
CA SER A 52 -6.31 19.05 -6.60
C SER A 52 -6.29 20.53 -6.22
N SER A 53 -6.27 21.40 -7.23
CA SER A 53 -6.46 22.85 -7.05
C SER A 53 -7.94 23.18 -7.23
N THR A 54 -8.49 23.94 -6.30
CA THR A 54 -9.83 24.49 -6.37
C THR A 54 -9.76 26.02 -6.35
N ASN A 55 -10.87 26.69 -6.61
CA ASN A 55 -10.97 28.15 -6.47
C ASN A 55 -10.73 28.66 -5.03
N ARG A 56 -10.79 27.76 -4.02
CA ARG A 56 -10.59 28.08 -2.60
C ARG A 56 -9.22 27.65 -2.07
N GLY A 57 -8.45 26.86 -2.83
CA GLY A 57 -7.15 26.36 -2.41
C GLY A 57 -6.90 24.92 -2.82
N TYR A 58 -5.97 24.29 -2.14
CA TYR A 58 -5.55 22.92 -2.37
C TYR A 58 -6.31 21.96 -1.48
N VAL A 59 -6.66 20.81 -2.04
CA VAL A 59 -7.20 19.63 -1.34
C VAL A 59 -6.37 18.42 -1.73
N ILE A 60 -6.05 17.57 -0.77
CA ILE A 60 -5.49 16.27 -1.03
C ILE A 60 -6.65 15.26 -1.03
N ARG A 61 -6.72 14.44 -2.09
CA ARG A 61 -7.59 13.27 -2.05
C ARG A 61 -6.88 12.23 -1.19
N LYS A 62 -7.50 11.86 -0.08
CA LYS A 62 -7.13 10.61 0.57
C LYS A 62 -7.41 9.51 -0.45
N LYS A 63 -6.39 8.76 -0.85
CA LYS A 63 -6.65 7.45 -1.45
C LYS A 63 -7.49 6.72 -0.41
N ASN A 64 -8.74 6.45 -0.70
CA ASN A 64 -9.53 5.54 0.11
C ASN A 64 -8.90 4.17 -0.13
N GLU A 65 -7.93 3.82 0.69
CA GLU A 65 -7.29 2.51 0.63
C GLU A 65 -8.09 1.58 1.54
N HIS A 66 -8.67 0.58 0.94
CA HIS A 66 -9.33 -0.51 1.62
C HIS A 66 -8.33 -1.63 1.83
N THR A 67 -8.33 -2.21 3.02
CA THR A 67 -7.36 -3.24 3.39
C THR A 67 -8.08 -4.52 3.75
N ARG A 68 -7.60 -5.65 3.21
CA ARG A 68 -8.10 -6.98 3.57
C ARG A 68 -6.95 -7.95 3.76
N ILE A 69 -7.10 -8.88 4.71
CA ILE A 69 -6.15 -9.94 4.95
C ILE A 69 -6.69 -11.21 4.30
N PHE A 70 -5.90 -11.78 3.40
CA PHE A 70 -6.18 -13.06 2.76
C PHE A 70 -5.33 -14.16 3.39
N LYS A 71 -5.99 -15.23 3.81
CA LYS A 71 -5.34 -16.47 4.20
C LYS A 71 -5.19 -17.33 2.97
N VAL A 72 -3.99 -17.74 2.66
CA VAL A 72 -3.67 -18.53 1.46
C VAL A 72 -2.91 -19.80 1.80
N VAL A 73 -3.13 -20.84 0.98
CA VAL A 73 -2.43 -22.12 1.05
C VAL A 73 -2.15 -22.57 -0.38
N HIS A 74 -0.90 -22.66 -0.73
CA HIS A 74 -0.49 -23.15 -2.05
C HIS A 74 0.98 -23.61 -2.04
N THR A 75 1.48 -24.08 -3.16
CA THR A 75 2.88 -24.47 -3.35
C THR A 75 3.75 -23.27 -3.77
N GLU A 76 5.07 -23.40 -3.70
CA GLU A 76 6.00 -22.37 -4.18
C GLU A 76 5.79 -22.05 -5.67
N ALA A 77 5.38 -23.03 -6.47
CA ALA A 77 5.13 -22.83 -7.90
C ALA A 77 3.97 -21.87 -8.19
N ASP A 78 3.06 -21.68 -7.24
CA ASP A 78 1.86 -20.86 -7.40
C ASP A 78 2.05 -19.41 -6.92
N VAL A 79 3.15 -19.10 -6.21
CA VAL A 79 3.41 -17.79 -5.59
C VAL A 79 3.36 -16.65 -6.61
N GLU A 80 4.05 -16.79 -7.73
CA GLU A 80 4.07 -15.75 -8.76
C GLU A 80 2.68 -15.52 -9.37
N ALA A 81 1.93 -16.60 -9.61
CA ALA A 81 0.58 -16.52 -10.17
C ALA A 81 -0.40 -15.86 -9.19
N GLU A 82 -0.29 -16.15 -7.90
CA GLU A 82 -1.07 -15.52 -6.84
C GLU A 82 -0.81 -14.03 -6.79
N LEU A 83 0.45 -13.62 -6.62
CA LEU A 83 0.84 -12.22 -6.49
C LEU A 83 0.45 -11.41 -7.75
N ASN A 84 0.66 -11.97 -8.94
CA ASN A 84 0.24 -11.37 -10.20
C ASN A 84 -1.29 -11.19 -10.27
N SER A 85 -2.05 -12.15 -9.76
CA SER A 85 -3.51 -12.06 -9.73
C SER A 85 -4.00 -10.87 -8.90
N ILE A 86 -3.34 -10.54 -7.81
CA ILE A 86 -3.68 -9.40 -6.95
C ILE A 86 -3.40 -8.08 -7.67
N VAL A 87 -2.20 -7.92 -8.23
CA VAL A 87 -1.83 -6.64 -8.88
C VAL A 87 -2.56 -6.41 -10.19
N ASP A 88 -2.89 -7.46 -10.94
CA ASP A 88 -3.66 -7.37 -12.18
C ASP A 88 -5.11 -6.89 -11.96
N MET A 89 -5.67 -7.16 -10.77
CA MET A 89 -7.00 -6.69 -10.39
C MET A 89 -7.00 -5.27 -9.78
N GLY A 90 -5.85 -4.62 -9.66
CA GLY A 90 -5.72 -3.27 -9.14
C GLY A 90 -5.44 -3.18 -7.63
N GLY A 91 -5.18 -4.31 -6.98
CA GLY A 91 -4.67 -4.35 -5.62
C GLY A 91 -3.14 -4.30 -5.56
N TRP A 92 -2.59 -4.18 -4.36
CA TRP A 92 -1.17 -4.35 -4.12
C TRP A 92 -0.92 -5.08 -2.80
N VAL A 93 0.18 -5.82 -2.72
CA VAL A 93 0.52 -6.65 -1.56
C VAL A 93 1.44 -5.87 -0.65
N LYS A 94 0.93 -5.49 0.51
CA LYS A 94 1.68 -4.73 1.51
C LYS A 94 2.72 -5.61 2.20
N ASP A 95 2.29 -6.76 2.67
CA ASP A 95 3.12 -7.65 3.48
C ASP A 95 2.70 -9.12 3.35
N VAL A 96 3.56 -9.98 3.83
CA VAL A 96 3.28 -11.40 4.08
C VAL A 96 3.55 -11.71 5.54
N PHE A 97 2.72 -12.53 6.17
CA PHE A 97 2.96 -13.00 7.52
C PHE A 97 2.45 -14.42 7.76
N VAL A 98 3.00 -15.04 8.80
CA VAL A 98 2.62 -16.37 9.26
C VAL A 98 2.48 -16.38 10.79
N TYR A 99 1.63 -17.26 11.29
CA TYR A 99 1.54 -17.54 12.72
C TYR A 99 2.40 -18.77 13.06
N HIS A 100 3.52 -18.54 13.71
CA HIS A 100 4.41 -19.61 14.15
C HIS A 100 4.14 -19.95 15.62
N LYS A 101 4.04 -21.26 15.95
CA LYS A 101 3.67 -21.72 17.30
C LYS A 101 4.60 -21.23 18.41
N VAL A 102 5.90 -21.05 18.11
CA VAL A 102 6.93 -20.65 19.09
C VAL A 102 7.24 -19.15 18.98
N TYR A 103 7.37 -18.61 17.78
CA TYR A 103 7.81 -17.23 17.55
C TYR A 103 6.66 -16.23 17.44
N GLY A 104 5.39 -16.68 17.45
CA GLY A 104 4.25 -15.81 17.23
C GLY A 104 4.12 -15.36 15.77
N VAL A 105 3.80 -14.10 15.53
CA VAL A 105 3.67 -13.55 14.17
C VAL A 105 5.04 -13.24 13.60
N ILE A 106 5.37 -13.87 12.48
CA ILE A 106 6.56 -13.53 11.67
C ILE A 106 6.04 -12.82 10.42
N LYS A 107 6.53 -11.60 10.18
CA LYS A 107 6.03 -10.71 9.14
C LYS A 107 7.18 -10.12 8.34
N ALA A 108 6.96 -9.95 7.03
CA ALA A 108 7.84 -9.24 6.11
C ALA A 108 7.05 -8.28 5.24
N ASP A 109 7.52 -7.03 5.15
CA ASP A 109 6.95 -6.05 4.23
C ASP A 109 7.40 -6.38 2.80
N LEU A 110 6.46 -6.39 1.86
CA LEU A 110 6.70 -6.71 0.46
C LEU A 110 6.56 -5.48 -0.44
N ASN A 111 5.50 -4.69 -0.25
CA ASN A 111 5.19 -3.48 -1.03
C ASN A 111 5.19 -3.73 -2.56
N LEU A 112 4.53 -4.81 -2.99
CA LEU A 112 4.46 -5.21 -4.40
C LEU A 112 3.25 -4.55 -5.08
N HIS A 113 3.51 -3.58 -5.95
CA HIS A 113 2.49 -2.79 -6.65
C HIS A 113 2.32 -3.17 -8.11
N SER A 114 3.24 -3.93 -8.67
CA SER A 114 3.29 -4.25 -10.10
C SER A 114 3.87 -5.63 -10.38
N ARG A 115 3.61 -6.16 -11.58
CA ARG A 115 4.26 -7.39 -12.06
C ARG A 115 5.79 -7.29 -12.10
N ARG A 116 6.33 -6.09 -12.27
CA ARG A 116 7.77 -5.86 -12.24
C ARG A 116 8.32 -6.10 -10.84
N ASP A 117 7.67 -5.52 -9.82
CA ASP A 117 8.08 -5.72 -8.42
C ASP A 117 8.04 -7.20 -8.05
N ILE A 118 7.01 -7.92 -8.51
CA ILE A 118 6.86 -9.37 -8.30
C ILE A 118 8.01 -10.13 -8.96
N LYS A 119 8.35 -9.79 -10.19
CA LYS A 119 9.46 -10.44 -10.91
C LYS A 119 10.79 -10.22 -10.19
N ASP A 120 11.05 -9.00 -9.72
CA ASP A 120 12.27 -8.65 -8.99
C ASP A 120 12.32 -9.41 -7.65
N TYR A 121 11.19 -9.48 -6.92
CA TYR A 121 11.04 -10.26 -5.69
C TYR A 121 11.29 -11.76 -5.91
N MET A 122 10.68 -12.36 -6.95
CA MET A 122 10.87 -13.79 -7.27
C MET A 122 12.33 -14.09 -7.67
N ALA A 123 13.01 -13.16 -8.35
CA ALA A 123 14.43 -13.30 -8.69
C ALA A 123 15.32 -13.30 -7.43
N GLU A 124 15.00 -12.49 -6.42
CA GLU A 124 15.75 -12.47 -5.15
C GLU A 124 15.57 -13.79 -4.38
N ILE A 125 14.35 -14.33 -4.33
CA ILE A 125 14.07 -15.65 -3.72
C ILE A 125 14.81 -16.76 -4.48
N GLY A 126 14.70 -16.77 -5.82
CA GLY A 126 15.33 -17.79 -6.67
C GLY A 126 16.86 -17.82 -6.60
N ASN A 127 17.50 -16.70 -6.26
CA ASN A 127 18.94 -16.59 -6.06
C ASN A 127 19.43 -17.14 -4.70
N GLY A 128 18.56 -17.75 -3.90
CA GLY A 128 18.91 -18.38 -2.63
C GLY A 128 19.24 -17.39 -1.50
N LYS A 129 18.94 -16.10 -1.68
CA LYS A 129 19.16 -15.08 -0.66
C LYS A 129 18.17 -15.16 0.50
N SER A 130 16.99 -15.75 0.27
CA SER A 130 15.94 -15.91 1.25
C SER A 130 15.04 -17.09 0.92
N ASN A 131 14.30 -17.57 1.92
CA ASN A 131 13.24 -18.56 1.76
C ASN A 131 11.88 -17.90 1.93
N LEU A 132 10.86 -18.45 1.24
CA LEU A 132 9.48 -18.00 1.42
C LEU A 132 9.00 -18.30 2.84
N LEU A 133 8.32 -17.33 3.47
CA LEU A 133 7.78 -17.48 4.83
C LEU A 133 6.78 -18.66 4.95
N MET A 134 6.07 -18.98 3.87
CA MET A 134 5.15 -20.11 3.82
C MET A 134 5.82 -21.47 4.16
N ASN A 135 7.13 -21.60 3.97
CA ASN A 135 7.88 -22.83 4.22
C ASN A 135 7.98 -23.18 5.72
N VAL A 136 7.82 -22.20 6.61
CA VAL A 136 7.82 -22.44 8.07
C VAL A 136 6.45 -22.91 8.60
N THR A 137 5.39 -22.91 7.77
CA THR A 137 4.00 -23.21 8.16
C THR A 137 3.30 -24.20 7.24
N SER A 138 4.04 -25.04 6.52
CA SER A 138 3.47 -26.05 5.60
C SER A 138 2.57 -25.42 4.52
N GLY A 139 2.95 -24.27 3.97
CA GLY A 139 2.25 -23.56 2.91
C GLY A 139 1.24 -22.50 3.38
N TYR A 140 0.87 -22.48 4.67
CA TYR A 140 -0.07 -21.47 5.21
C TYR A 140 0.62 -20.13 5.41
N HIS A 141 0.06 -19.08 4.82
CA HIS A 141 0.48 -17.71 5.06
C HIS A 141 -0.67 -16.73 4.85
N TYR A 142 -0.40 -15.47 5.15
CA TYR A 142 -1.36 -14.39 5.04
C TYR A 142 -0.75 -13.24 4.28
N HIS A 143 -1.54 -12.61 3.42
CA HIS A 143 -1.20 -11.36 2.76
C HIS A 143 -2.11 -10.23 3.23
N THR A 144 -1.53 -9.09 3.60
CA THR A 144 -2.26 -7.85 3.69
C THR A 144 -2.30 -7.21 2.31
N VAL A 145 -3.50 -7.13 1.73
CA VAL A 145 -3.73 -6.53 0.41
C VAL A 145 -4.46 -5.21 0.58
N ILE A 146 -4.02 -4.23 -0.18
CA ILE A 146 -4.62 -2.90 -0.23
C ILE A 146 -5.17 -2.67 -1.64
N ALA A 147 -6.36 -2.06 -1.73
CA ALA A 147 -7.03 -1.74 -2.99
C ALA A 147 -7.78 -0.40 -2.89
N PRO A 148 -8.14 0.23 -4.02
CA PRO A 148 -8.81 1.53 -4.02
C PRO A 148 -10.24 1.48 -3.46
N ASP A 149 -10.89 0.32 -3.49
CA ASP A 149 -12.27 0.10 -3.04
C ASP A 149 -12.51 -1.35 -2.60
N GLU A 150 -13.65 -1.58 -1.93
CA GLU A 150 -14.06 -2.92 -1.47
C GLU A 150 -14.41 -3.85 -2.64
N ASP A 151 -14.99 -3.34 -3.72
CA ASP A 151 -15.36 -4.13 -4.90
C ASP A 151 -14.10 -4.77 -5.52
N THR A 152 -13.00 -4.03 -5.59
CA THR A 152 -11.70 -4.55 -6.03
C THR A 152 -11.21 -5.68 -5.11
N LEU A 153 -11.36 -5.53 -3.78
CA LEU A 153 -11.00 -6.59 -2.82
C LEU A 153 -11.89 -7.83 -2.98
N ASP A 154 -13.17 -7.66 -3.31
CA ASP A 154 -14.08 -8.77 -3.58
C ASP A 154 -13.68 -9.53 -4.86
N ILE A 155 -13.35 -8.81 -5.94
CA ILE A 155 -12.86 -9.43 -7.19
C ILE A 155 -11.55 -10.20 -6.94
N ILE A 156 -10.62 -9.63 -6.17
CA ILE A 156 -9.38 -10.31 -5.77
C ILE A 156 -9.70 -11.57 -4.99
N GLN A 157 -10.63 -11.53 -4.04
CA GLN A 157 -11.05 -12.68 -3.27
C GLN A 157 -11.62 -13.80 -4.14
N GLU A 158 -12.50 -13.47 -5.07
CA GLU A 158 -13.05 -14.45 -6.02
C GLU A 158 -11.93 -15.10 -6.85
N LYS A 159 -11.01 -14.28 -7.37
CA LYS A 159 -9.89 -14.76 -8.19
C LYS A 159 -8.97 -15.68 -7.40
N LEU A 160 -8.62 -15.29 -6.19
CA LEU A 160 -7.78 -16.09 -5.30
C LEU A 160 -8.49 -17.40 -4.89
N SER A 161 -9.80 -17.42 -4.70
CA SER A 161 -10.58 -18.64 -4.41
C SER A 161 -10.47 -19.72 -5.49
N LEU A 162 -10.17 -19.33 -6.72
CA LEU A 162 -9.91 -20.25 -7.82
C LEU A 162 -8.51 -20.89 -7.77
N ILE A 163 -7.60 -20.35 -6.96
CA ILE A 163 -6.18 -20.76 -6.85
C ILE A 163 -5.89 -21.50 -5.52
N HIS A 164 -6.90 -21.97 -4.78
CA HIS A 164 -6.82 -22.66 -3.49
C HIS A 164 -6.76 -21.76 -2.25
N ILE A 165 -7.79 -21.01 -1.97
CA ILE A 165 -7.87 -20.14 -0.79
C ILE A 165 -8.94 -20.62 0.18
N SER A 166 -8.58 -20.61 1.45
CA SER A 166 -9.50 -20.67 2.58
C SER A 166 -9.79 -19.25 3.09
N GLU A 167 -11.06 -18.98 3.25
CA GLU A 167 -11.80 -17.86 3.85
C GLU A 167 -11.05 -16.58 4.30
N PRO A 168 -11.63 -15.39 4.02
CA PRO A 168 -11.14 -14.13 4.55
C PRO A 168 -11.27 -14.11 6.08
N THR A 169 -10.18 -13.89 6.77
CA THR A 169 -10.20 -13.65 8.21
C THR A 169 -10.49 -12.18 8.47
N ARG A 170 -11.67 -11.88 9.05
CA ARG A 170 -11.90 -10.56 9.64
C ARG A 170 -10.88 -10.36 10.77
N PRO A 171 -10.14 -9.23 10.80
CA PRO A 171 -9.29 -8.92 11.95
C PRO A 171 -10.18 -8.84 13.19
N ARG A 172 -9.95 -9.70 14.17
CA ARG A 172 -10.49 -9.46 15.52
C ARG A 172 -9.69 -8.28 16.09
N LEU A 173 -10.35 -7.16 16.23
CA LEU A 173 -9.86 -6.08 17.09
C LEU A 173 -9.71 -6.65 18.49
N ILE A 174 -8.48 -6.69 18.97
CA ILE A 174 -8.15 -6.90 20.38
C ILE A 174 -8.05 -5.51 21.02
#